data_a5590f4612cbf6dca58a8a7eab883c11
#
_entry.id   a5590f4612cbf6dca58a8a7eab883c11
#
_cell.length_a   1.000
_cell.length_b   1.000
_cell.length_c   1.000
_cell.angle_alpha   90.00
_cell.angle_beta   90.00
_cell.angle_gamma   90.00
#
_symmetry.space_group_name_H-M   'P 1'
#
loop_
_entity.id
_entity.type
_entity.pdbx_description
1 polymer ?
#
loop_
_entity_poly.entity_id
_entity_poly.type
_entity_poly.pdbx_seq_one_letter_code
_entity_poly.pdbx_strand_id
1 'polypeptide(L)'
;MADHLHLAGDIGGTKTILALYSSEKGPLQPLFESSYASSSYPELDAIIEDFISNAKASAQTASFGVAGPVREGRAVITNLPWQPDASMLQASHGFSRVTLINDLVATGYAIPHLAHSDFRTINRGINTSAGALGIIAPGTGLGEVLFTWDGSRYLAVASEGGHTDFGPSSETEFRLLDFFMNRYGHVSYDRICSGRGLPAIYDFYKTLGRFAEPEWLADQLAAAEDPAPVIVNAALDETRHCDISIKTLELFISILGAEAGNLALKGLTTGG
;
A
#
# COMPACT_ATOMS: atom_id res chain seq x y z
N MET A 1 -19.50 20.26 23.66
CA MET A 1 -19.59 18.77 23.65
C MET A 1 -18.35 18.27 24.35
N ALA A 2 -18.39 17.16 25.08
CA ALA A 2 -17.15 16.59 25.67
C ALA A 2 -16.21 16.18 24.55
N ASP A 3 -14.91 16.42 24.72
CA ASP A 3 -13.89 15.99 23.77
C ASP A 3 -13.92 14.47 23.64
N HIS A 4 -14.01 13.99 22.41
CA HIS A 4 -14.07 12.56 22.11
C HIS A 4 -12.71 12.10 21.59
N LEU A 5 -12.07 11.21 22.35
CA LEU A 5 -10.77 10.68 21.97
C LEU A 5 -10.93 9.44 21.09
N HIS A 6 -10.15 9.39 20.03
CA HIS A 6 -10.14 8.32 19.03
C HIS A 6 -8.72 7.76 18.87
N LEU A 7 -8.58 6.44 18.99
CA LEU A 7 -7.34 5.73 18.69
C LEU A 7 -7.34 5.31 17.21
N ALA A 8 -6.34 5.75 16.48
CA ALA A 8 -6.09 5.28 15.12
C ALA A 8 -4.80 4.46 15.08
N GLY A 9 -4.76 3.45 14.20
CA GLY A 9 -3.56 2.65 14.01
C GLY A 9 -3.35 2.22 12.57
N ASP A 10 -2.07 2.20 12.18
CA ASP A 10 -1.56 1.55 10.98
C ASP A 10 -0.80 0.29 11.39
N ILE A 11 -1.36 -0.88 11.07
CA ILE A 11 -0.91 -2.18 11.57
C ILE A 11 -0.24 -2.94 10.42
N GLY A 12 1.07 -2.79 10.33
CA GLY A 12 1.88 -3.49 9.35
C GLY A 12 2.61 -4.71 9.93
N GLY A 13 3.08 -5.59 9.06
CA GLY A 13 3.83 -6.79 9.43
C GLY A 13 5.18 -6.52 10.13
N THR A 14 5.80 -5.39 9.83
CA THR A 14 7.09 -4.99 10.42
C THR A 14 6.92 -3.92 11.49
N LYS A 15 6.03 -2.97 11.24
CA LYS A 15 5.86 -1.75 12.04
C LYS A 15 4.38 -1.50 12.28
N THR A 16 4.03 -1.16 13.52
CA THR A 16 2.72 -0.67 13.93
C THR A 16 2.86 0.76 14.42
N ILE A 17 2.03 1.66 13.91
CA ILE A 17 1.94 3.05 14.37
C ILE A 17 0.58 3.24 15.01
N LEU A 18 0.54 3.75 16.24
CA LEU A 18 -0.69 4.14 16.93
C LEU A 18 -0.67 5.64 17.22
N ALA A 19 -1.82 6.28 17.04
CA ALA A 19 -1.98 7.70 17.32
C ALA A 19 -3.33 7.99 17.97
N LEU A 20 -3.32 8.88 18.96
CA LEU A 20 -4.51 9.34 19.68
C LEU A 20 -4.94 10.71 19.13
N TYR A 21 -6.20 10.81 18.75
CA TYR A 21 -6.79 12.03 18.21
C TYR A 21 -7.92 12.54 19.09
N SER A 22 -8.15 13.85 19.03
CA SER A 22 -9.25 14.55 19.69
C SER A 22 -10.24 15.06 18.63
N SER A 23 -11.54 14.89 18.90
CA SER A 23 -12.58 15.44 18.04
C SER A 23 -12.54 16.96 17.92
N GLU A 24 -11.97 17.66 18.92
CA GLU A 24 -11.82 19.11 18.91
C GLU A 24 -10.66 19.58 18.02
N LYS A 25 -9.54 18.81 17.96
CA LYS A 25 -8.36 19.16 17.16
C LYS A 25 -8.42 18.62 15.72
N GLY A 26 -9.29 17.66 15.48
CA GLY A 26 -9.46 17.04 14.17
C GLY A 26 -8.39 16.00 13.83
N PRO A 27 -8.45 15.42 12.61
CA PRO A 27 -7.70 14.22 12.24
C PRO A 27 -6.23 14.47 11.83
N LEU A 28 -5.80 15.72 11.67
CA LEU A 28 -4.46 16.05 11.19
C LEU A 28 -3.44 16.32 12.32
N GLN A 29 -3.90 16.38 13.58
CA GLN A 29 -3.05 16.70 14.73
C GLN A 29 -3.22 15.67 15.83
N PRO A 30 -2.38 14.61 15.87
CA PRO A 30 -2.43 13.66 16.95
C PRO A 30 -2.05 14.31 18.28
N LEU A 31 -2.70 13.90 19.36
CA LEU A 31 -2.35 14.28 20.72
C LEU A 31 -1.09 13.52 21.18
N PHE A 32 -0.98 12.28 20.76
CA PHE A 32 0.15 11.41 21.04
C PHE A 32 0.28 10.39 19.91
N GLU A 33 1.50 10.09 19.50
CA GLU A 33 1.81 9.10 18.48
C GLU A 33 3.00 8.28 18.93
N SER A 34 2.96 6.98 18.65
CA SER A 34 4.09 6.08 18.92
C SER A 34 4.18 4.98 17.87
N SER A 35 5.40 4.52 17.66
CA SER A 35 5.75 3.49 16.68
C SER A 35 6.37 2.28 17.37
N TYR A 36 5.93 1.09 16.97
CA TYR A 36 6.29 -0.19 17.54
C TYR A 36 6.83 -1.13 16.47
N ALA A 37 7.86 -1.91 16.82
CA ALA A 37 8.27 -3.06 16.01
C ALA A 37 7.25 -4.18 16.20
N SER A 38 6.42 -4.47 15.19
CA SER A 38 5.31 -5.41 15.33
C SER A 38 5.76 -6.78 15.82
N SER A 39 6.89 -7.29 15.31
CA SER A 39 7.45 -8.59 15.69
C SER A 39 7.93 -8.68 17.16
N SER A 40 8.05 -7.55 17.87
CA SER A 40 8.44 -7.53 19.29
C SER A 40 7.28 -7.79 20.25
N TYR A 41 6.05 -7.89 19.72
CA TYR A 41 4.84 -8.10 20.51
C TYR A 41 4.12 -9.37 20.07
N PRO A 42 3.45 -10.07 21.00
CA PRO A 42 2.74 -11.31 20.68
C PRO A 42 1.47 -11.06 19.83
N GLU A 43 0.81 -9.93 20.05
CA GLU A 43 -0.46 -9.56 19.42
C GLU A 43 -0.71 -8.06 19.51
N LEU A 44 -1.73 -7.56 18.80
CA LEU A 44 -2.08 -6.15 18.76
C LEU A 44 -2.53 -5.61 20.12
N ASP A 45 -3.23 -6.42 20.92
CA ASP A 45 -3.67 -6.04 22.27
C ASP A 45 -2.52 -5.54 23.14
N ALA A 46 -1.38 -6.23 23.13
CA ALA A 46 -0.20 -5.84 23.91
C ALA A 46 0.39 -4.49 23.48
N ILE A 47 0.33 -4.16 22.19
CA ILE A 47 0.75 -2.83 21.68
C ILE A 47 -0.24 -1.75 22.14
N ILE A 48 -1.55 -2.02 22.11
CA ILE A 48 -2.58 -1.07 22.54
C ILE A 48 -2.42 -0.79 24.05
N GLU A 49 -2.16 -1.80 24.88
CA GLU A 49 -1.91 -1.64 26.32
C GLU A 49 -0.70 -0.75 26.58
N ASP A 50 0.42 -1.01 25.92
CA ASP A 50 1.63 -0.20 26.04
C ASP A 50 1.39 1.24 25.57
N PHE A 51 0.69 1.43 24.46
CA PHE A 51 0.33 2.75 23.94
C PHE A 51 -0.53 3.53 24.96
N ILE A 52 -1.61 2.94 25.48
CA ILE A 52 -2.52 3.58 26.45
C ILE A 52 -1.75 3.97 27.71
N SER A 53 -0.88 3.10 28.20
CA SER A 53 -0.01 3.36 29.36
C SER A 53 0.89 4.57 29.15
N ASN A 54 1.51 4.68 27.96
CA ASN A 54 2.41 5.78 27.60
C ASN A 54 1.66 7.09 27.32
N ALA A 55 0.52 7.03 26.64
CA ALA A 55 -0.32 8.19 26.34
C ALA A 55 -1.00 8.76 27.59
N LYS A 56 -1.15 7.95 28.67
CA LYS A 56 -1.88 8.29 29.90
C LYS A 56 -3.31 8.79 29.63
N ALA A 57 -3.92 8.29 28.58
CA ALA A 57 -5.27 8.65 28.14
C ALA A 57 -5.91 7.44 27.47
N SER A 58 -7.23 7.29 27.62
CA SER A 58 -8.03 6.25 27.00
C SER A 58 -8.93 6.83 25.93
N ALA A 59 -8.97 6.18 24.77
CA ALA A 59 -9.88 6.53 23.70
C ALA A 59 -11.28 5.89 23.92
N GLN A 60 -12.32 6.53 23.42
CA GLN A 60 -13.67 5.98 23.42
C GLN A 60 -13.91 5.05 22.23
N THR A 61 -13.23 5.30 21.11
CA THR A 61 -13.36 4.50 19.88
C THR A 61 -12.00 4.23 19.27
N ALA A 62 -11.91 3.18 18.47
CA ALA A 62 -10.67 2.86 17.75
C ALA A 62 -10.93 2.46 16.30
N SER A 63 -9.98 2.78 15.42
CA SER A 63 -9.94 2.33 14.02
C SER A 63 -8.53 1.92 13.62
N PHE A 64 -8.40 0.75 13.01
CA PHE A 64 -7.11 0.22 12.60
C PHE A 64 -7.12 -0.13 11.11
N GLY A 65 -6.20 0.47 10.34
CA GLY A 65 -5.81 0.03 9.01
C GLY A 65 -4.85 -1.15 9.16
N VAL A 66 -5.14 -2.27 8.53
CA VAL A 66 -4.35 -3.49 8.70
C VAL A 66 -3.82 -3.99 7.36
N ALA A 67 -2.55 -4.37 7.31
CA ALA A 67 -1.90 -4.94 6.14
C ALA A 67 -2.37 -6.39 5.91
N GLY A 68 -3.58 -6.54 5.38
CA GLY A 68 -4.18 -7.83 5.10
C GLY A 68 -5.70 -7.76 4.91
N PRO A 69 -6.32 -8.89 4.57
CA PRO A 69 -7.76 -8.97 4.37
C PRO A 69 -8.52 -8.81 5.69
N VAL A 70 -9.63 -8.07 5.64
CA VAL A 70 -10.57 -7.91 6.75
C VAL A 70 -11.92 -8.50 6.34
N ARG A 71 -12.43 -9.42 7.16
CA ARG A 71 -13.75 -10.05 6.96
C ARG A 71 -14.49 -10.10 8.28
N GLU A 72 -15.72 -9.62 8.31
CA GLU A 72 -16.60 -9.67 9.49
C GLU A 72 -15.95 -9.18 10.79
N GLY A 73 -15.16 -8.07 10.69
CA GLY A 73 -14.47 -7.48 11.85
C GLY A 73 -13.24 -8.25 12.32
N ARG A 74 -12.74 -9.21 11.54
CA ARG A 74 -11.50 -9.95 11.79
C ARG A 74 -10.49 -9.69 10.69
N ALA A 75 -9.23 -9.64 11.07
CA ALA A 75 -8.14 -9.49 10.12
C ALA A 75 -7.09 -10.60 10.28
N VAL A 76 -6.34 -10.85 9.21
CA VAL A 76 -5.12 -11.66 9.22
C VAL A 76 -4.00 -10.75 8.76
N ILE A 77 -3.01 -10.52 9.62
CA ILE A 77 -1.89 -9.62 9.28
C ILE A 77 -0.85 -10.38 8.45
N THR A 78 -0.50 -9.81 7.32
CA THR A 78 0.55 -10.39 6.46
C THR A 78 1.89 -10.43 7.21
N ASN A 79 2.54 -11.60 7.19
CA ASN A 79 3.83 -11.87 7.83
C ASN A 79 3.85 -11.81 9.37
N LEU A 80 2.69 -11.82 10.03
CA LEU A 80 2.56 -11.97 11.48
C LEU A 80 1.51 -13.05 11.82
N PRO A 81 1.64 -13.71 12.97
CA PRO A 81 0.65 -14.69 13.41
C PRO A 81 -0.63 -14.04 13.97
N TRP A 82 -0.75 -12.72 13.91
CA TRP A 82 -1.83 -11.98 14.53
C TRP A 82 -3.14 -12.11 13.76
N GLN A 83 -4.21 -12.26 14.52
CA GLN A 83 -5.59 -12.33 14.02
C GLN A 83 -6.48 -11.40 14.86
N PRO A 84 -6.30 -10.07 14.78
CA PRO A 84 -7.11 -9.15 15.55
C PRO A 84 -8.58 -9.27 15.20
N ASP A 85 -9.41 -9.23 16.26
CA ASP A 85 -10.88 -9.29 16.19
C ASP A 85 -11.43 -8.01 16.84
N ALA A 86 -12.21 -7.24 16.09
CA ALA A 86 -12.75 -5.96 16.55
C ALA A 86 -13.59 -6.10 17.82
N SER A 87 -14.35 -7.18 17.97
CA SER A 87 -15.19 -7.40 19.15
C SER A 87 -14.38 -7.75 20.38
N MET A 88 -13.29 -8.51 20.22
CA MET A 88 -12.38 -8.81 21.31
C MET A 88 -11.63 -7.56 21.76
N LEU A 89 -11.04 -6.80 20.83
CA LEU A 89 -10.37 -5.53 21.13
C LEU A 89 -11.30 -4.53 21.82
N GLN A 90 -12.59 -4.48 21.40
CA GLN A 90 -13.61 -3.65 22.03
C GLN A 90 -13.82 -4.07 23.50
N ALA A 91 -13.93 -5.36 23.75
CA ALA A 91 -14.15 -5.89 25.11
C ALA A 91 -12.93 -5.71 26.01
N SER A 92 -11.73 -6.02 25.51
CA SER A 92 -10.47 -5.98 26.28
C SER A 92 -10.11 -4.55 26.72
N HIS A 93 -10.28 -3.57 25.85
CA HIS A 93 -9.85 -2.19 26.10
C HIS A 93 -11.00 -1.21 26.45
N GLY A 94 -12.23 -1.69 26.52
CA GLY A 94 -13.39 -0.88 26.89
C GLY A 94 -13.79 0.16 25.84
N PHE A 95 -13.42 -0.02 24.57
CA PHE A 95 -13.87 0.85 23.48
C PHE A 95 -15.37 0.68 23.26
N SER A 96 -16.08 1.79 23.01
CA SER A 96 -17.47 1.74 22.60
C SER A 96 -17.66 1.21 21.17
N ARG A 97 -16.61 1.34 20.34
CA ARG A 97 -16.55 0.85 18.97
C ARG A 97 -15.12 0.61 18.51
N VAL A 98 -14.87 -0.52 17.88
CA VAL A 98 -13.63 -0.81 17.14
C VAL A 98 -13.97 -1.08 15.69
N THR A 99 -13.16 -0.56 14.76
CA THR A 99 -13.28 -0.80 13.33
C THR A 99 -11.94 -1.29 12.79
N LEU A 100 -11.94 -2.45 12.13
CA LEU A 100 -10.79 -2.93 11.35
C LEU A 100 -11.11 -2.72 9.87
N ILE A 101 -10.17 -2.14 9.13
CA ILE A 101 -10.25 -1.97 7.67
C ILE A 101 -8.90 -2.33 7.06
N ASN A 102 -8.89 -2.69 5.79
CA ASN A 102 -7.63 -2.87 5.07
C ASN A 102 -6.84 -1.55 5.00
N ASP A 103 -5.51 -1.61 4.99
CA ASP A 103 -4.61 -0.44 4.97
C ASP A 103 -4.82 0.47 3.76
N LEU A 104 -5.01 -0.10 2.56
CA LEU A 104 -5.29 0.68 1.36
C LEU A 104 -6.67 1.34 1.41
N VAL A 105 -7.65 0.68 2.00
CA VAL A 105 -8.97 1.27 2.28
C VAL A 105 -8.83 2.44 3.24
N ALA A 106 -8.00 2.30 4.29
CA ALA A 106 -7.72 3.40 5.23
C ALA A 106 -7.08 4.60 4.52
N THR A 107 -6.09 4.33 3.65
CA THR A 107 -5.46 5.36 2.80
C THR A 107 -6.50 6.08 1.95
N GLY A 108 -7.44 5.36 1.33
CA GLY A 108 -8.50 5.95 0.52
C GLY A 108 -9.42 6.88 1.31
N TYR A 109 -9.80 6.52 2.51
CA TYR A 109 -10.58 7.39 3.39
C TYR A 109 -9.82 8.63 3.85
N ALA A 110 -8.49 8.61 3.86
CA ALA A 110 -7.66 9.77 4.19
C ALA A 110 -7.59 10.81 3.06
N ILE A 111 -7.77 10.41 1.79
CA ILE A 111 -7.61 11.28 0.61
C ILE A 111 -8.38 12.61 0.71
N PRO A 112 -9.67 12.65 1.10
CA PRO A 112 -10.41 13.91 1.22
C PRO A 112 -9.88 14.86 2.31
N HIS A 113 -9.02 14.37 3.20
CA HIS A 113 -8.47 15.14 4.33
C HIS A 113 -7.03 15.61 4.08
N LEU A 114 -6.41 15.19 2.98
CA LEU A 114 -5.06 15.59 2.60
C LEU A 114 -5.04 17.03 2.09
N ALA A 115 -3.94 17.74 2.34
CA ALA A 115 -3.73 19.07 1.82
C ALA A 115 -3.38 19.04 0.32
N HIS A 116 -3.63 20.12 -0.39
CA HIS A 116 -3.32 20.20 -1.83
C HIS A 116 -1.82 19.99 -2.13
N SER A 117 -0.95 20.33 -1.18
CA SER A 117 0.50 20.08 -1.23
C SER A 117 0.88 18.61 -1.18
N ASP A 118 -0.01 17.74 -0.68
CA ASP A 118 0.24 16.31 -0.53
C ASP A 118 -0.02 15.55 -1.84
N PHE A 119 -0.54 16.26 -2.84
CA PHE A 119 -0.85 15.69 -4.15
C PHE A 119 0.10 16.18 -5.23
N ARG A 120 0.49 15.28 -6.12
CA ARG A 120 1.10 15.61 -7.41
C ARG A 120 0.19 15.14 -8.53
N THR A 121 -0.37 16.10 -9.28
CA THR A 121 -1.18 15.78 -10.46
C THR A 121 -0.27 15.28 -11.58
N ILE A 122 -0.44 14.01 -11.97
CA ILE A 122 0.28 13.40 -13.08
C ILE A 122 -0.49 13.63 -14.39
N ASN A 123 -1.82 13.43 -14.37
CA ASN A 123 -2.69 13.66 -15.51
C ASN A 123 -3.92 14.46 -15.09
N ARG A 124 -4.18 15.57 -15.77
CA ARG A 124 -5.38 16.39 -15.50
C ARG A 124 -6.58 15.80 -16.24
N GLY A 125 -7.54 15.30 -15.45
CA GLY A 125 -8.87 14.96 -15.94
C GLY A 125 -9.88 16.10 -15.74
N ILE A 126 -11.10 15.89 -16.21
CA ILE A 126 -12.26 16.68 -15.84
C ILE A 126 -12.88 15.98 -14.63
N ASN A 127 -12.60 16.51 -13.44
CA ASN A 127 -13.11 15.94 -12.20
C ASN A 127 -14.64 16.10 -12.14
N THR A 128 -15.33 15.00 -11.91
CA THR A 128 -16.78 14.98 -11.66
C THR A 128 -17.01 14.88 -10.16
N SER A 129 -17.66 15.89 -9.58
CA SER A 129 -18.02 15.87 -8.16
C SER A 129 -18.84 14.60 -7.86
N ALA A 130 -18.47 13.88 -6.81
CA ALA A 130 -19.06 12.59 -6.44
C ALA A 130 -18.87 11.45 -7.46
N GLY A 131 -17.90 11.58 -8.38
CA GLY A 131 -17.45 10.47 -9.22
C GLY A 131 -16.75 9.37 -8.42
N ALA A 132 -16.73 8.13 -8.93
CA ALA A 132 -15.96 7.06 -8.30
C ALA A 132 -14.46 7.40 -8.26
N LEU A 133 -13.75 6.90 -7.25
CA LEU A 133 -12.31 7.03 -7.09
C LEU A 133 -11.65 5.66 -7.24
N GLY A 134 -10.46 5.62 -7.83
CA GLY A 134 -9.62 4.42 -7.88
C GLY A 134 -8.29 4.67 -7.19
N ILE A 135 -7.83 3.72 -6.41
CA ILE A 135 -6.50 3.76 -5.79
C ILE A 135 -5.75 2.53 -6.22
N ILE A 136 -4.53 2.74 -6.69
CA ILE A 136 -3.57 1.70 -7.03
C ILE A 136 -2.28 1.99 -6.30
N ALA A 137 -1.75 1.01 -5.58
CA ALA A 137 -0.58 1.19 -4.73
C ALA A 137 0.39 0.01 -4.84
N PRO A 138 1.53 0.19 -5.53
CA PRO A 138 2.60 -0.79 -5.53
C PRO A 138 3.34 -0.75 -4.19
N GLY A 139 3.34 -1.90 -3.51
CA GLY A 139 4.05 -2.14 -2.26
C GLY A 139 4.76 -3.49 -2.32
N THR A 140 4.65 -4.32 -1.28
CA THR A 140 5.09 -5.73 -1.31
C THR A 140 4.35 -6.52 -2.40
N GLY A 141 3.07 -6.17 -2.63
CA GLY A 141 2.22 -6.58 -3.74
C GLY A 141 1.67 -5.35 -4.47
N LEU A 142 0.62 -5.52 -5.27
CA LEU A 142 -0.14 -4.46 -5.91
C LEU A 142 -1.54 -4.40 -5.29
N GLY A 143 -1.80 -3.38 -4.49
CA GLY A 143 -3.12 -3.13 -3.92
C GLY A 143 -3.98 -2.27 -4.85
N GLU A 144 -5.27 -2.62 -4.94
CA GLU A 144 -6.28 -1.86 -5.68
C GLU A 144 -7.56 -1.75 -4.86
N VAL A 145 -8.15 -0.57 -4.85
CA VAL A 145 -9.45 -0.33 -4.23
C VAL A 145 -10.23 0.71 -5.01
N LEU A 146 -11.55 0.53 -5.08
CA LEU A 146 -12.48 1.50 -5.64
C LEU A 146 -13.31 2.13 -4.53
N PHE A 147 -13.70 3.38 -4.72
CA PHE A 147 -14.64 4.08 -3.86
C PHE A 147 -15.82 4.59 -4.68
N THR A 148 -17.02 4.36 -4.20
CA THR A 148 -18.25 4.85 -4.81
C THR A 148 -18.94 5.83 -3.89
N TRP A 149 -19.54 6.90 -4.46
CA TRP A 149 -20.29 7.88 -3.70
C TRP A 149 -21.73 7.39 -3.50
N ASP A 150 -22.20 7.34 -2.22
CA ASP A 150 -23.56 6.88 -1.88
C ASP A 150 -24.60 8.01 -1.80
N GLY A 151 -24.18 9.24 -2.11
CA GLY A 151 -24.99 10.46 -1.94
C GLY A 151 -24.59 11.29 -0.72
N SER A 152 -23.82 10.73 0.21
CA SER A 152 -23.38 11.39 1.43
C SER A 152 -21.88 11.20 1.73
N ARG A 153 -21.33 10.06 1.35
CA ARG A 153 -19.93 9.69 1.63
C ARG A 153 -19.40 8.70 0.58
N TYR A 154 -18.10 8.55 0.55
CA TYR A 154 -17.46 7.47 -0.19
C TYR A 154 -17.53 6.16 0.58
N LEU A 155 -17.87 5.08 -0.14
CA LEU A 155 -17.86 3.72 0.33
C LEU A 155 -16.79 2.93 -0.43
N ALA A 156 -15.91 2.26 0.32
CA ALA A 156 -14.89 1.40 -0.27
C ALA A 156 -15.54 0.14 -0.86
N VAL A 157 -15.12 -0.20 -2.07
CA VAL A 157 -15.42 -1.48 -2.73
C VAL A 157 -14.13 -2.28 -2.74
N ALA A 158 -14.06 -3.31 -1.90
CA ALA A 158 -12.89 -4.18 -1.81
C ALA A 158 -12.58 -4.82 -3.17
N SER A 159 -11.30 -4.87 -3.52
CA SER A 159 -10.81 -5.45 -4.77
C SER A 159 -9.52 -6.22 -4.51
N GLU A 160 -9.35 -7.29 -5.24
CA GLU A 160 -8.08 -8.00 -5.42
C GLU A 160 -7.61 -7.85 -6.87
N GLY A 161 -7.87 -6.69 -7.47
CA GLY A 161 -7.62 -6.40 -8.88
C GLY A 161 -6.17 -6.57 -9.30
N GLY A 162 -5.23 -6.29 -8.41
CA GLY A 162 -3.80 -6.55 -8.67
C GLY A 162 -3.48 -8.01 -9.00
N HIS A 163 -4.32 -8.96 -8.58
CA HIS A 163 -4.17 -10.39 -8.90
C HIS A 163 -4.80 -10.80 -10.24
N THR A 164 -5.37 -9.88 -11.00
CA THR A 164 -5.87 -10.17 -12.36
C THR A 164 -4.72 -10.45 -13.32
N ASP A 165 -5.02 -11.16 -14.40
CA ASP A 165 -4.04 -11.55 -15.41
C ASP A 165 -3.36 -10.34 -16.04
N PHE A 166 -2.03 -10.39 -16.16
CA PHE A 166 -1.26 -9.39 -16.88
C PHE A 166 -1.57 -9.41 -18.38
N GLY A 167 -2.01 -8.28 -18.91
CA GLY A 167 -2.33 -8.07 -20.30
C GLY A 167 -1.21 -7.32 -21.05
N PRO A 168 -0.24 -8.00 -21.69
CA PRO A 168 0.85 -7.34 -22.40
C PRO A 168 0.35 -6.56 -23.62
N SER A 169 0.90 -5.36 -23.85
CA SER A 169 0.53 -4.45 -24.94
C SER A 169 1.69 -4.18 -25.93
N SER A 170 2.88 -4.69 -25.66
CA SER A 170 4.06 -4.51 -26.51
C SER A 170 4.86 -5.80 -26.65
N GLU A 171 5.74 -5.88 -27.67
CA GLU A 171 6.61 -7.04 -27.89
C GLU A 171 7.50 -7.32 -26.66
N THR A 172 7.99 -6.28 -25.99
CA THR A 172 8.79 -6.43 -24.76
C THR A 172 7.97 -7.03 -23.66
N GLU A 173 6.72 -6.58 -23.49
CA GLU A 173 5.80 -7.11 -22.48
C GLU A 173 5.37 -8.56 -22.76
N PHE A 174 5.18 -8.94 -24.03
CA PHE A 174 4.95 -10.35 -24.39
C PHE A 174 6.13 -11.25 -24.01
N ARG A 175 7.35 -10.78 -24.24
CA ARG A 175 8.56 -11.52 -23.82
C ARG A 175 8.70 -11.56 -22.29
N LEU A 176 8.32 -10.48 -21.61
CA LEU A 176 8.28 -10.45 -20.16
C LEU A 176 7.25 -11.44 -19.62
N LEU A 177 6.04 -11.49 -20.21
CA LEU A 177 5.01 -12.48 -19.84
C LEU A 177 5.55 -13.90 -19.98
N ASP A 178 6.18 -14.23 -21.10
CA ASP A 178 6.78 -15.56 -21.31
C ASP A 178 7.85 -15.89 -20.28
N PHE A 179 8.75 -14.95 -19.98
CA PHE A 179 9.76 -15.08 -18.93
C PHE A 179 9.15 -15.34 -17.55
N PHE A 180 8.09 -14.61 -17.17
CA PHE A 180 7.42 -14.77 -15.90
C PHE A 180 6.57 -16.06 -15.84
N MET A 181 5.90 -16.46 -16.94
CA MET A 181 5.16 -17.71 -17.02
C MET A 181 6.05 -18.92 -16.78
N ASN A 182 7.24 -18.95 -17.40
CA ASN A 182 8.22 -20.01 -17.19
C ASN A 182 8.73 -20.09 -15.73
N ARG A 183 8.69 -18.98 -14.99
CA ARG A 183 9.19 -18.90 -13.62
C ARG A 183 8.11 -19.13 -12.57
N TYR A 184 6.87 -18.68 -12.82
CA TYR A 184 5.81 -18.60 -11.83
C TYR A 184 4.52 -19.33 -12.22
N GLY A 185 4.35 -19.72 -13.46
CA GLY A 185 3.13 -20.31 -14.00
C GLY A 185 2.07 -19.25 -14.31
N HIS A 186 1.42 -18.67 -13.30
CA HIS A 186 0.47 -17.56 -13.43
C HIS A 186 1.17 -16.20 -13.30
N VAL A 187 0.79 -15.24 -14.12
CA VAL A 187 1.37 -13.88 -14.12
C VAL A 187 0.25 -12.85 -13.96
N SER A 188 0.21 -12.23 -12.80
CA SER A 188 -0.71 -11.12 -12.48
C SER A 188 0.02 -9.78 -12.51
N TYR A 189 -0.74 -8.68 -12.50
CA TYR A 189 -0.16 -7.35 -12.30
C TYR A 189 0.58 -7.23 -10.96
N ASP A 190 0.09 -7.84 -9.88
CA ASP A 190 0.78 -7.93 -8.58
C ASP A 190 2.17 -8.56 -8.71
N ARG A 191 2.29 -9.61 -9.54
CA ARG A 191 3.56 -10.29 -9.76
C ARG A 191 4.61 -9.40 -10.43
N ILE A 192 4.17 -8.41 -11.23
CA ILE A 192 5.03 -7.51 -11.99
C ILE A 192 5.16 -6.15 -11.28
N CYS A 193 4.05 -5.51 -10.93
CA CYS A 193 4.00 -4.15 -10.39
C CYS A 193 4.11 -4.14 -8.86
N SER A 194 5.15 -4.76 -8.32
CA SER A 194 5.41 -4.81 -6.88
C SER A 194 6.90 -4.73 -6.57
N GLY A 195 7.24 -4.55 -5.30
CA GLY A 195 8.64 -4.60 -4.84
C GLY A 195 9.34 -5.91 -5.18
N ARG A 196 8.59 -7.03 -5.27
CA ARG A 196 9.13 -8.33 -5.70
C ARG A 196 9.23 -8.43 -7.23
N GLY A 197 8.35 -7.74 -7.96
CA GLY A 197 8.33 -7.76 -9.43
C GLY A 197 9.46 -6.96 -10.05
N LEU A 198 9.82 -5.84 -9.47
CA LEU A 198 10.87 -4.96 -10.00
C LEU A 198 12.22 -5.67 -10.20
N PRO A 199 12.77 -6.42 -9.21
CA PRO A 199 13.97 -7.23 -9.44
C PRO A 199 13.79 -8.32 -10.50
N ALA A 200 12.60 -8.89 -10.63
CA ALA A 200 12.34 -9.89 -11.64
C ALA A 200 12.30 -9.30 -13.08
N ILE A 201 11.85 -8.05 -13.24
CA ILE A 201 11.99 -7.29 -14.50
C ILE A 201 13.47 -7.02 -14.80
N TYR A 202 14.26 -6.70 -13.78
CA TYR A 202 15.71 -6.53 -13.93
C TYR A 202 16.38 -7.81 -14.40
N ASP A 203 16.07 -8.95 -13.79
CA ASP A 203 16.54 -10.28 -14.22
C ASP A 203 16.15 -10.59 -15.67
N PHE A 204 14.93 -10.23 -16.07
CA PHE A 204 14.49 -10.37 -17.45
C PHE A 204 15.42 -9.61 -18.41
N TYR A 205 15.76 -8.35 -18.13
CA TYR A 205 16.69 -7.60 -18.98
C TYR A 205 18.10 -8.16 -18.97
N LYS A 206 18.59 -8.70 -17.85
CA LYS A 206 19.85 -9.45 -17.80
C LYS A 206 19.84 -10.65 -18.75
N THR A 207 18.74 -11.41 -18.73
CA THR A 207 18.57 -12.59 -19.59
C THR A 207 18.58 -12.23 -21.08
N LEU A 208 18.03 -11.06 -21.44
CA LEU A 208 18.06 -10.57 -22.82
C LEU A 208 19.46 -10.18 -23.31
N GLY A 209 20.41 -9.92 -22.41
CA GLY A 209 21.78 -9.54 -22.72
C GLY A 209 21.92 -8.24 -23.53
N ARG A 210 20.90 -7.38 -23.50
CA ARG A 210 20.87 -6.13 -24.28
C ARG A 210 21.55 -4.96 -23.58
N PHE A 211 21.62 -5.01 -22.25
CA PHE A 211 22.18 -3.95 -21.40
C PHE A 211 23.25 -4.55 -20.51
N ALA A 212 24.40 -3.88 -20.42
CA ALA A 212 25.46 -4.30 -19.52
C ALA A 212 25.09 -3.98 -18.06
N GLU A 213 25.36 -4.92 -17.16
CA GLU A 213 25.31 -4.68 -15.72
C GLU A 213 26.67 -4.12 -15.29
N PRO A 214 26.73 -2.88 -14.77
CA PRO A 214 27.98 -2.34 -14.25
C PRO A 214 28.44 -3.10 -13.00
N GLU A 215 29.75 -3.28 -12.83
CA GLU A 215 30.35 -4.01 -11.70
C GLU A 215 29.91 -3.43 -10.34
N TRP A 216 29.93 -2.09 -10.22
CA TRP A 216 29.49 -1.41 -8.99
C TRP A 216 28.03 -1.71 -8.61
N LEU A 217 27.15 -1.92 -9.61
CA LEU A 217 25.75 -2.26 -9.37
C LEU A 217 25.60 -3.73 -8.96
N ALA A 218 26.33 -4.62 -9.64
CA ALA A 218 26.36 -6.03 -9.28
C ALA A 218 26.81 -6.25 -7.83
N ASP A 219 27.85 -5.53 -7.39
CA ASP A 219 28.33 -5.57 -6.00
C ASP A 219 27.28 -5.07 -4.99
N GLN A 220 26.59 -3.96 -5.32
CA GLN A 220 25.51 -3.42 -4.45
C GLN A 220 24.32 -4.38 -4.37
N LEU A 221 23.93 -4.97 -5.50
CA LEU A 221 22.82 -5.93 -5.53
C LEU A 221 23.16 -7.22 -4.76
N ALA A 222 24.40 -7.69 -4.84
CA ALA A 222 24.85 -8.87 -4.10
C ALA A 222 24.87 -8.65 -2.57
N ALA A 223 25.07 -7.42 -2.11
CA ALA A 223 25.13 -7.05 -0.70
C ALA A 223 23.74 -6.67 -0.12
N ALA A 224 22.73 -6.44 -0.95
CA ALA A 224 21.43 -5.95 -0.52
C ALA A 224 20.50 -7.09 -0.08
N GLU A 225 19.81 -6.92 1.05
CA GLU A 225 18.69 -7.80 1.44
C GLU A 225 17.47 -7.60 0.51
N ASP A 226 17.21 -6.35 0.11
CA ASP A 226 16.18 -5.98 -0.86
C ASP A 226 16.83 -5.29 -2.06
N PRO A 227 16.83 -5.91 -3.25
CA PRO A 227 17.41 -5.34 -4.45
C PRO A 227 16.57 -4.22 -5.08
N ALA A 228 15.27 -4.11 -4.76
CA ALA A 228 14.38 -3.14 -5.40
C ALA A 228 14.83 -1.68 -5.19
N PRO A 229 15.15 -1.22 -3.96
CA PRO A 229 15.66 0.13 -3.75
C PRO A 229 16.99 0.39 -4.47
N VAL A 230 17.86 -0.61 -4.57
CA VAL A 230 19.16 -0.48 -5.28
C VAL A 230 18.93 -0.22 -6.76
N ILE A 231 18.04 -0.99 -7.40
CA ILE A 231 17.70 -0.83 -8.82
C ILE A 231 17.07 0.54 -9.07
N VAL A 232 16.12 0.97 -8.21
CA VAL A 232 15.46 2.27 -8.35
C VAL A 232 16.45 3.42 -8.19
N ASN A 233 17.30 3.37 -7.17
CA ASN A 233 18.32 4.40 -6.95
C ASN A 233 19.31 4.47 -8.12
N ALA A 234 19.74 3.32 -8.65
CA ALA A 234 20.61 3.27 -9.82
C ALA A 234 19.93 3.82 -11.10
N ALA A 235 18.60 3.66 -11.22
CA ALA A 235 17.85 4.23 -12.35
C ALA A 235 17.69 5.75 -12.25
N LEU A 236 17.64 6.29 -11.03
CA LEU A 236 17.42 7.71 -10.75
C LEU A 236 18.73 8.50 -10.52
N ASP A 237 19.88 7.82 -10.49
CA ASP A 237 21.18 8.47 -10.28
C ASP A 237 21.62 9.21 -11.56
N GLU A 238 21.46 10.52 -11.56
CA GLU A 238 21.88 11.37 -12.68
C GLU A 238 23.41 11.44 -12.84
N THR A 239 24.19 11.01 -11.84
CA THR A 239 25.64 11.04 -11.86
C THR A 239 26.26 9.77 -12.46
N ARG A 240 25.50 8.67 -12.48
CA ARG A 240 25.94 7.36 -12.98
C ARG A 240 24.86 6.74 -13.85
N HIS A 241 24.97 6.94 -15.15
CA HIS A 241 24.01 6.38 -16.09
C HIS A 241 24.03 4.84 -16.07
N CYS A 242 22.86 4.23 -15.88
CA CYS A 242 22.69 2.78 -15.81
C CYS A 242 21.48 2.32 -16.64
N ASP A 243 21.74 1.95 -17.90
CA ASP A 243 20.68 1.60 -18.84
C ASP A 243 19.75 0.47 -18.36
N ILE A 244 20.32 -0.59 -17.78
CA ILE A 244 19.53 -1.74 -17.34
C ILE A 244 18.53 -1.35 -16.23
N SER A 245 18.95 -0.54 -15.26
CA SER A 245 18.08 -0.06 -14.19
C SER A 245 17.03 0.93 -14.71
N ILE A 246 17.43 1.84 -15.60
CA ILE A 246 16.51 2.79 -16.24
C ILE A 246 15.42 2.04 -17.01
N LYS A 247 15.80 1.05 -17.85
CA LYS A 247 14.84 0.26 -18.63
C LYS A 247 13.93 -0.60 -17.76
N THR A 248 14.45 -1.10 -16.64
CA THR A 248 13.66 -1.82 -15.65
C THR A 248 12.58 -0.92 -15.07
N LEU A 249 12.96 0.27 -14.61
CA LEU A 249 12.02 1.21 -14.01
C LEU A 249 11.02 1.76 -15.04
N GLU A 250 11.44 2.06 -16.27
CA GLU A 250 10.56 2.49 -17.36
C GLU A 250 9.48 1.44 -17.67
N LEU A 251 9.87 0.17 -17.77
CA LEU A 251 8.92 -0.91 -18.06
C LEU A 251 7.94 -1.13 -16.89
N PHE A 252 8.46 -1.10 -15.66
CA PHE A 252 7.62 -1.15 -14.46
C PHE A 252 6.57 -0.04 -14.44
N ILE A 253 6.99 1.22 -14.65
CA ILE A 253 6.09 2.38 -14.67
C ILE A 253 5.09 2.30 -15.83
N SER A 254 5.51 1.83 -17.00
CA SER A 254 4.62 1.66 -18.16
C SER A 254 3.49 0.67 -17.86
N ILE A 255 3.82 -0.48 -17.28
CA ILE A 255 2.84 -1.52 -16.93
C ILE A 255 1.93 -1.05 -15.80
N LEU A 256 2.48 -0.41 -14.76
CA LEU A 256 1.70 0.16 -13.66
C LEU A 256 0.73 1.24 -14.17
N GLY A 257 1.18 2.10 -15.09
CA GLY A 257 0.34 3.11 -15.72
C GLY A 257 -0.79 2.51 -16.57
N ALA A 258 -0.53 1.41 -17.27
CA ALA A 258 -1.54 0.68 -18.03
C ALA A 258 -2.61 0.08 -17.10
N GLU A 259 -2.21 -0.54 -15.97
CA GLU A 259 -3.17 -1.08 -15.01
C GLU A 259 -3.95 0.02 -14.27
N ALA A 260 -3.30 1.15 -13.94
CA ALA A 260 -4.03 2.32 -13.44
C ALA A 260 -5.11 2.79 -14.42
N GLY A 261 -4.82 2.79 -15.71
CA GLY A 261 -5.81 3.05 -16.79
C GLY A 261 -6.92 2.01 -16.83
N ASN A 262 -6.59 0.74 -16.69
CA ASN A 262 -7.56 -0.36 -16.61
C ASN A 262 -8.49 -0.21 -15.41
N LEU A 263 -7.93 0.09 -14.22
CA LEU A 263 -8.68 0.35 -12.99
C LEU A 263 -9.65 1.53 -13.19
N ALA A 264 -9.17 2.62 -13.80
CA ALA A 264 -9.99 3.80 -14.09
C ALA A 264 -11.15 3.47 -15.03
N LEU A 265 -10.93 2.64 -16.05
CA LEU A 265 -11.97 2.21 -16.98
C LEU A 265 -12.96 1.24 -16.34
N LYS A 266 -12.49 0.24 -15.58
CA LYS A 266 -13.33 -0.74 -14.88
C LYS A 266 -14.22 -0.09 -13.82
N GLY A 267 -13.67 0.88 -13.07
CA GLY A 267 -14.37 1.59 -11.99
C GLY A 267 -15.10 2.85 -12.44
N LEU A 268 -14.92 3.29 -13.70
CA LEU A 268 -15.39 4.59 -14.19
C LEU A 268 -15.03 5.72 -13.21
N THR A 269 -13.74 5.81 -12.86
CA THR A 269 -13.25 6.68 -11.78
C THR A 269 -13.18 8.15 -12.21
N THR A 270 -14.35 8.73 -12.45
CA THR A 270 -14.47 10.14 -12.87
C THR A 270 -14.23 11.14 -11.75
N GLY A 271 -14.04 10.67 -10.53
CA GLY A 271 -13.68 11.47 -9.37
C GLY A 271 -12.17 11.54 -9.10
N GLY A 272 -11.39 10.65 -9.76
CA GLY A 272 -9.93 10.58 -9.59
C GLY A 272 -9.39 9.19 -9.46
#